data_b8d9037cc8d343f3eb6d97236a426bc8
#
_entry.id   b8d9037cc8d343f3eb6d97236a426bc8
#
_cell.length_a   1.000
_cell.length_b   1.000
_cell.length_c   1.000
_cell.angle_alpha   90.00
_cell.angle_beta   90.00
_cell.angle_gamma   90.00
#
_symmetry.space_group_name_H-M   'P 1'
#
loop_
_entity.id
_entity.type
_entity.pdbx_description
1 polymer ?
#
loop_
_entity_poly.entity_id
_entity_poly.type
_entity_poly.pdbx_seq_one_letter_code
_entity_poly.pdbx_strand_id
1 'polypeptide(L)'
;MITLVRISRPAIRFVLGMVLCACAVLVGGWITVSAGQLRSITEGVYSSQQAERAKPVYEAQCASCHGTALEGGVGSRLTGDSFLANWSGRPLSNLVDKIEKTMPFYLPGSLSRQQATDLTAYILQAGKFPAGRAELKEDGLAQIALPAVKSSGANVPTGTLAELMRGIAFPN
;
A
#
# COMPACT_ATOMS: atom_id res chain seq x y z
N MET A 1 52.02 12.31 -53.44
CA MET A 1 52.50 10.97 -53.09
C MET A 1 51.71 10.56 -51.84
N ILE A 2 50.62 9.79 -52.00
CA ILE A 2 49.74 9.38 -50.86
C ILE A 2 50.18 7.98 -50.45
N THR A 3 50.79 7.86 -49.28
CA THR A 3 51.27 6.57 -48.76
C THR A 3 50.06 5.82 -48.16
N LEU A 4 49.59 4.79 -48.86
CA LEU A 4 48.54 3.89 -48.37
C LEU A 4 49.13 3.01 -47.26
N VAL A 5 48.74 3.27 -46.03
CA VAL A 5 49.05 2.39 -44.89
C VAL A 5 48.22 1.09 -45.00
N ARG A 6 48.93 0.01 -45.28
CA ARG A 6 48.33 -1.33 -45.41
C ARG A 6 48.07 -1.90 -44.02
N ILE A 7 46.84 -1.74 -43.52
CA ILE A 7 46.44 -2.30 -42.25
C ILE A 7 46.26 -3.82 -42.41
N SER A 8 46.95 -4.61 -41.61
CA SER A 8 46.86 -6.08 -41.69
C SER A 8 45.56 -6.62 -41.14
N ARG A 9 45.00 -7.64 -41.81
CA ARG A 9 43.71 -8.26 -41.43
C ARG A 9 43.57 -8.69 -39.96
N PRO A 10 44.60 -9.15 -39.22
CA PRO A 10 44.51 -9.44 -37.82
C PRO A 10 44.28 -8.17 -36.93
N ALA A 11 44.88 -7.03 -37.30
CA ALA A 11 44.71 -5.79 -36.54
C ALA A 11 43.24 -5.27 -36.61
N ILE A 12 42.57 -5.42 -37.72
CA ILE A 12 41.17 -5.01 -37.91
C ILE A 12 40.23 -5.87 -37.02
N ARG A 13 40.50 -7.18 -36.90
CA ARG A 13 39.71 -8.07 -36.05
C ARG A 13 39.86 -7.73 -34.58
N PHE A 14 41.04 -7.39 -34.10
CA PHE A 14 41.27 -6.95 -32.70
C PHE A 14 40.59 -5.61 -32.36
N VAL A 15 40.64 -4.66 -33.26
CA VAL A 15 39.99 -3.35 -33.06
C VAL A 15 38.47 -3.50 -33.09
N LEU A 16 37.93 -4.30 -34.00
CA LEU A 16 36.47 -4.57 -34.11
C LEU A 16 35.94 -5.29 -32.83
N GLY A 17 36.71 -6.24 -32.30
CA GLY A 17 36.39 -6.95 -31.09
C GLY A 17 36.39 -6.04 -29.85
N MET A 18 37.33 -5.15 -29.73
CA MET A 18 37.41 -4.15 -28.64
C MET A 18 36.27 -3.14 -28.71
N VAL A 19 35.90 -2.66 -29.91
CA VAL A 19 34.80 -1.71 -30.08
C VAL A 19 33.46 -2.36 -29.74
N LEU A 20 33.23 -3.61 -30.16
CA LEU A 20 32.00 -4.37 -29.82
C LEU A 20 31.89 -4.64 -28.32
N CYS A 21 33.00 -4.95 -27.64
CA CYS A 21 33.03 -5.16 -26.19
C CYS A 21 32.77 -3.86 -25.40
N ALA A 22 33.33 -2.74 -25.86
CA ALA A 22 33.09 -1.42 -25.26
C ALA A 22 31.61 -0.96 -25.43
N CYS A 23 30.99 -1.23 -26.58
CA CYS A 23 29.58 -0.92 -26.81
C CYS A 23 28.64 -1.77 -25.92
N ALA A 24 28.99 -3.04 -25.66
CA ALA A 24 28.18 -3.91 -24.79
C ALA A 24 28.17 -3.44 -23.32
N VAL A 25 29.28 -2.85 -22.85
CA VAL A 25 29.37 -2.29 -21.49
C VAL A 25 28.59 -0.99 -21.34
N LEU A 26 28.47 -0.19 -22.41
CA LEU A 26 27.72 1.08 -22.38
C LEU A 26 26.20 0.90 -22.46
N VAL A 27 25.70 -0.20 -23.02
CA VAL A 27 24.25 -0.48 -23.12
C VAL A 27 23.72 -1.25 -21.89
N GLY A 28 24.59 -1.95 -21.16
CA GLY A 28 24.22 -2.78 -19.98
C GLY A 28 23.99 -2.02 -18.68
N GLY A 29 24.21 -0.70 -18.62
CA GLY A 29 24.36 0.04 -17.37
C GLY A 29 23.12 0.70 -16.78
N TRP A 30 21.89 0.49 -17.32
CA TRP A 30 20.72 1.27 -16.88
C TRP A 30 19.51 0.42 -16.48
N ILE A 31 19.75 -0.76 -15.94
CA ILE A 31 18.67 -1.44 -15.20
C ILE A 31 18.68 -0.84 -13.78
N THR A 32 18.09 0.33 -13.63
CA THR A 32 17.67 0.80 -12.31
C THR A 32 16.51 -0.10 -11.87
N VAL A 33 16.82 -1.09 -11.03
CA VAL A 33 15.80 -1.77 -10.24
C VAL A 33 15.23 -0.71 -9.30
N SER A 34 14.17 -0.03 -9.77
CA SER A 34 13.35 0.80 -8.91
C SER A 34 12.73 -0.15 -7.89
N ALA A 35 13.25 -0.16 -6.65
CA ALA A 35 12.56 -0.77 -5.54
C ALA A 35 11.16 -0.15 -5.51
N GLY A 36 10.13 -0.96 -5.82
CA GLY A 36 8.77 -0.48 -6.02
C GLY A 36 8.30 0.24 -4.75
N GLN A 37 8.36 1.56 -4.78
CA GLN A 37 7.81 2.39 -3.72
C GLN A 37 6.31 2.16 -3.68
N LEU A 38 5.77 1.75 -2.52
CA LEU A 38 4.35 1.56 -2.34
C LEU A 38 3.62 2.88 -2.65
N ARG A 39 2.60 2.81 -3.48
CA ARG A 39 1.70 3.93 -3.73
C ARG A 39 0.91 4.26 -2.46
N SER A 40 0.63 5.53 -2.25
CA SER A 40 -0.21 5.96 -1.12
C SER A 40 -1.69 5.97 -1.51
N ILE A 41 -2.57 5.65 -0.55
CA ILE A 41 -4.02 5.85 -0.72
C ILE A 41 -4.40 7.32 -0.96
N THR A 42 -3.50 8.26 -0.71
CA THR A 42 -3.69 9.69 -1.01
C THR A 42 -3.58 10.04 -2.49
N GLU A 43 -3.21 9.07 -3.34
CA GLU A 43 -3.02 9.26 -4.79
C GLU A 43 -4.27 8.96 -5.63
N GLY A 44 -5.44 8.84 -5.01
CA GLY A 44 -6.67 8.54 -5.73
C GLY A 44 -6.67 7.14 -6.34
N VAL A 45 -6.56 6.13 -5.50
CA VAL A 45 -6.37 4.72 -5.89
C VAL A 45 -7.69 3.97 -6.16
N TYR A 46 -8.83 4.59 -5.93
CA TYR A 46 -10.18 4.03 -6.16
C TYR A 46 -11.06 5.04 -6.90
N SER A 47 -12.17 4.62 -7.51
CA SER A 47 -13.15 5.53 -8.10
C SER A 47 -14.34 5.76 -7.16
N SER A 48 -14.97 6.94 -7.24
CA SER A 48 -16.19 7.23 -6.48
C SER A 48 -17.31 6.24 -6.80
N GLN A 49 -17.46 5.85 -8.06
CA GLN A 49 -18.47 4.88 -8.49
C GLN A 49 -18.26 3.50 -7.81
N GLN A 50 -17.01 3.08 -7.65
CA GLN A 50 -16.68 1.85 -6.93
C GLN A 50 -17.11 1.92 -5.46
N ALA A 51 -16.83 3.02 -4.79
CA ALA A 51 -17.24 3.23 -3.41
C ALA A 51 -18.78 3.26 -3.26
N GLU A 52 -19.48 3.98 -4.14
CA GLU A 52 -20.94 4.04 -4.14
C GLU A 52 -21.59 2.67 -4.38
N ARG A 53 -21.02 1.83 -5.22
CA ARG A 53 -21.48 0.45 -5.45
C ARG A 53 -21.39 -0.40 -4.19
N ALA A 54 -20.42 -0.17 -3.33
CA ALA A 54 -20.25 -0.91 -2.08
C ALA A 54 -21.16 -0.47 -0.95
N LYS A 55 -21.69 0.76 -1.01
CA LYS A 55 -22.51 1.34 0.06
C LYS A 55 -23.67 0.46 0.50
N PRO A 56 -24.55 -0.06 -0.37
CA PRO A 56 -25.65 -0.93 0.05
C PRO A 56 -25.16 -2.23 0.71
N VAL A 57 -24.03 -2.78 0.31
CA VAL A 57 -23.43 -3.94 0.95
C VAL A 57 -22.97 -3.60 2.36
N TYR A 58 -22.33 -2.45 2.54
CA TYR A 58 -21.91 -1.96 3.84
C TYR A 58 -23.10 -1.76 4.79
N GLU A 59 -24.13 -1.08 4.33
CA GLU A 59 -25.34 -0.80 5.10
C GLU A 59 -26.03 -2.10 5.57
N ALA A 60 -26.10 -3.11 4.69
CA ALA A 60 -26.76 -4.37 4.99
C ALA A 60 -25.94 -5.31 5.89
N GLN A 61 -24.61 -5.32 5.78
CA GLN A 61 -23.79 -6.37 6.37
C GLN A 61 -22.76 -5.88 7.41
N CYS A 62 -22.46 -4.59 7.44
CA CYS A 62 -21.37 -4.04 8.24
C CYS A 62 -21.83 -2.99 9.27
N ALA A 63 -22.82 -2.17 8.88
CA ALA A 63 -23.23 -0.99 9.65
C ALA A 63 -23.74 -1.33 11.06
N SER A 64 -24.38 -2.47 11.25
CA SER A 64 -24.88 -2.91 12.58
C SER A 64 -23.76 -3.03 13.63
N CYS A 65 -22.54 -3.35 13.21
CA CYS A 65 -21.40 -3.48 14.11
C CYS A 65 -20.44 -2.28 14.02
N HIS A 66 -20.20 -1.78 12.80
CA HIS A 66 -19.21 -0.73 12.56
C HIS A 66 -19.78 0.68 12.54
N GLY A 67 -21.09 0.84 12.73
CA GLY A 67 -21.79 2.13 12.71
C GLY A 67 -22.17 2.57 11.29
N THR A 68 -23.23 3.37 11.15
CA THR A 68 -23.72 3.83 9.84
C THR A 68 -22.78 4.85 9.17
N ALA A 69 -22.00 5.58 9.98
CA ALA A 69 -20.96 6.50 9.54
C ALA A 69 -19.53 5.95 9.77
N LEU A 70 -19.38 4.63 9.89
CA LEU A 70 -18.11 3.92 10.13
C LEU A 70 -17.43 4.32 11.47
N GLU A 71 -18.19 4.91 12.38
CA GLU A 71 -17.76 5.42 13.68
C GLU A 71 -17.42 4.33 14.71
N GLY A 72 -17.77 3.07 14.41
CA GLY A 72 -17.63 1.95 15.31
C GLY A 72 -18.85 1.75 16.22
N GLY A 73 -18.78 0.72 17.03
CA GLY A 73 -19.82 0.28 17.96
C GLY A 73 -19.37 -1.01 18.62
N VAL A 74 -20.10 -2.11 18.39
CA VAL A 74 -19.64 -3.46 18.76
C VAL A 74 -18.38 -3.81 17.97
N GLY A 75 -18.33 -3.44 16.68
CA GLY A 75 -17.14 -3.53 15.83
C GLY A 75 -16.27 -2.30 15.96
N SER A 76 -14.99 -2.44 15.56
CA SER A 76 -14.04 -1.33 15.58
C SER A 76 -14.45 -0.24 14.57
N ARG A 77 -14.06 1.00 14.88
CA ARG A 77 -14.13 2.12 13.94
C ARG A 77 -13.35 1.82 12.66
N LEU A 78 -13.92 2.18 11.50
CA LEU A 78 -13.31 1.96 10.18
C LEU A 78 -12.76 3.24 9.52
N THR A 79 -12.78 4.36 10.23
CA THR A 79 -12.23 5.65 9.79
C THR A 79 -11.51 6.36 10.93
N GLY A 80 -10.75 7.43 10.59
CA GLY A 80 -10.05 8.27 11.57
C GLY A 80 -8.74 7.66 12.09
N ASP A 81 -8.16 8.33 13.09
CA ASP A 81 -6.78 8.06 13.53
C ASP A 81 -6.55 6.65 14.07
N SER A 82 -7.51 6.09 14.80
CA SER A 82 -7.39 4.72 15.32
C SER A 82 -7.39 3.67 14.21
N PHE A 83 -8.20 3.87 13.16
CA PHE A 83 -8.18 3.01 11.99
C PHE A 83 -6.83 3.13 11.26
N LEU A 84 -6.37 4.36 11.01
CA LEU A 84 -5.10 4.60 10.35
C LEU A 84 -3.92 4.03 11.16
N ALA A 85 -3.91 4.17 12.48
CA ALA A 85 -2.88 3.60 13.34
C ALA A 85 -2.81 2.06 13.22
N ASN A 86 -3.96 1.39 13.20
CA ASN A 86 -4.05 -0.07 13.09
C ASN A 86 -3.58 -0.60 11.73
N TRP A 87 -3.74 0.19 10.68
CA TRP A 87 -3.42 -0.19 9.31
C TRP A 87 -2.18 0.53 8.74
N SER A 88 -1.54 1.38 9.54
CA SER A 88 -0.35 2.17 9.17
C SER A 88 0.73 1.33 8.52
N GLY A 89 1.18 1.76 7.35
CA GLY A 89 2.26 1.12 6.59
C GLY A 89 1.93 -0.26 6.01
N ARG A 90 0.70 -0.76 6.21
CA ARG A 90 0.29 -2.07 5.68
C ARG A 90 -0.25 -1.93 4.26
N PRO A 91 -0.01 -2.92 3.39
CA PRO A 91 -0.63 -2.98 2.07
C PRO A 91 -2.17 -3.09 2.17
N LEU A 92 -2.88 -2.50 1.20
CA LEU A 92 -4.34 -2.62 1.12
C LEU A 92 -4.81 -4.08 0.95
N SER A 93 -3.99 -4.94 0.40
CA SER A 93 -4.28 -6.38 0.33
C SER A 93 -4.62 -6.97 1.70
N ASN A 94 -3.96 -6.52 2.77
CA ASN A 94 -4.21 -7.01 4.12
C ASN A 94 -5.60 -6.59 4.63
N LEU A 95 -6.06 -5.38 4.28
CA LEU A 95 -7.41 -4.92 4.64
C LEU A 95 -8.48 -5.68 3.86
N VAL A 96 -8.29 -5.83 2.55
CA VAL A 96 -9.19 -6.62 1.69
C VAL A 96 -9.26 -8.07 2.15
N ASP A 97 -8.13 -8.70 2.47
CA ASP A 97 -8.05 -10.05 3.02
C ASP A 97 -8.82 -10.19 4.35
N LYS A 98 -8.68 -9.19 5.23
CA LYS A 98 -9.41 -9.15 6.49
C LYS A 98 -10.92 -9.13 6.24
N ILE A 99 -11.38 -8.27 5.33
CA ILE A 99 -12.81 -8.15 5.00
C ILE A 99 -13.31 -9.46 4.38
N GLU A 100 -12.66 -9.95 3.34
CA GLU A 100 -13.06 -11.15 2.61
C GLU A 100 -13.13 -12.39 3.51
N LYS A 101 -12.08 -12.62 4.31
CA LYS A 101 -11.92 -13.89 5.04
C LYS A 101 -12.62 -13.92 6.39
N THR A 102 -12.85 -12.76 7.01
CA THR A 102 -13.32 -12.72 8.41
C THR A 102 -14.55 -11.86 8.64
N MET A 103 -15.06 -11.17 7.63
CA MET A 103 -16.25 -10.33 7.72
C MET A 103 -17.32 -10.78 6.72
N PRO A 104 -18.62 -10.56 7.04
CA PRO A 104 -19.12 -10.16 8.35
C PRO A 104 -18.84 -11.25 9.39
N PHE A 105 -18.67 -10.85 10.65
CA PHE A 105 -18.26 -11.77 11.74
C PHE A 105 -19.20 -12.98 11.90
N TYR A 106 -20.50 -12.80 11.66
CA TYR A 106 -21.51 -13.87 11.75
C TYR A 106 -21.54 -14.80 10.53
N LEU A 107 -20.89 -14.44 9.42
CA LEU A 107 -20.80 -15.24 8.19
C LEU A 107 -19.45 -15.00 7.47
N PRO A 108 -18.32 -15.40 8.07
CA PRO A 108 -17.00 -15.19 7.51
C PRO A 108 -16.84 -15.84 6.13
N GLY A 109 -16.19 -15.15 5.21
CA GLY A 109 -15.93 -15.66 3.86
C GLY A 109 -17.12 -15.62 2.90
N SER A 110 -18.24 -14.99 3.28
CA SER A 110 -19.41 -14.84 2.41
C SER A 110 -19.27 -13.75 1.35
N LEU A 111 -18.31 -12.84 1.53
CA LEU A 111 -18.03 -11.78 0.59
C LEU A 111 -17.05 -12.25 -0.47
N SER A 112 -17.33 -11.92 -1.74
CA SER A 112 -16.37 -12.13 -2.80
C SER A 112 -15.19 -11.15 -2.67
N ARG A 113 -14.05 -11.50 -3.28
CA ARG A 113 -12.87 -10.63 -3.37
C ARG A 113 -13.22 -9.25 -3.93
N GLN A 114 -14.06 -9.19 -4.97
CA GLN A 114 -14.52 -7.94 -5.57
C GLN A 114 -15.33 -7.11 -4.57
N GLN A 115 -16.26 -7.72 -3.83
CA GLN A 115 -17.05 -7.02 -2.81
C GLN A 115 -16.16 -6.48 -1.69
N ALA A 116 -15.16 -7.24 -1.24
CA ALA A 116 -14.21 -6.79 -0.23
C ALA A 116 -13.34 -5.62 -0.74
N THR A 117 -12.97 -5.64 -2.02
CA THR A 117 -12.23 -4.55 -2.67
C THR A 117 -13.09 -3.29 -2.80
N ASP A 118 -14.35 -3.43 -3.19
CA ASP A 118 -15.30 -2.33 -3.29
C ASP A 118 -15.61 -1.72 -1.90
N LEU A 119 -15.78 -2.57 -0.88
CA LEU A 119 -15.93 -2.12 0.51
C LEU A 119 -14.70 -1.36 1.01
N THR A 120 -13.50 -1.78 0.59
CA THR A 120 -12.27 -1.03 0.89
C THR A 120 -12.32 0.37 0.26
N ALA A 121 -12.76 0.50 -0.99
CA ALA A 121 -12.95 1.80 -1.64
C ALA A 121 -13.96 2.68 -0.87
N TYR A 122 -15.06 2.09 -0.39
CA TYR A 122 -16.05 2.80 0.43
C TYR A 122 -15.47 3.29 1.77
N ILE A 123 -14.67 2.46 2.45
CA ILE A 123 -13.97 2.84 3.69
C ILE A 123 -13.01 4.01 3.43
N LEU A 124 -12.25 3.98 2.32
CA LEU A 124 -11.36 5.07 1.94
C LEU A 124 -12.12 6.36 1.65
N GLN A 125 -13.26 6.28 0.94
CA GLN A 125 -14.12 7.43 0.67
C GLN A 125 -14.67 8.04 1.97
N ALA A 126 -15.21 7.22 2.86
CA ALA A 126 -15.69 7.65 4.17
C ALA A 126 -14.56 8.28 5.03
N GLY A 127 -13.34 7.77 4.91
CA GLY A 127 -12.12 8.29 5.52
C GLY A 127 -11.59 9.57 4.88
N LYS A 128 -12.31 10.15 3.89
CA LYS A 128 -11.95 11.40 3.17
C LYS A 128 -10.68 11.31 2.34
N PHE A 129 -10.26 10.12 1.93
CA PHE A 129 -9.19 9.97 0.97
C PHE A 129 -9.68 10.32 -0.44
N PRO A 130 -8.83 10.92 -1.30
CA PRO A 130 -9.26 11.35 -2.63
C PRO A 130 -9.60 10.16 -3.52
N ALA A 131 -10.69 10.27 -4.27
CA ALA A 131 -11.00 9.35 -5.34
C ALA A 131 -10.17 9.68 -6.59
N GLY A 132 -9.82 8.65 -7.34
CA GLY A 132 -9.19 8.75 -8.65
C GLY A 132 -10.16 8.45 -9.78
N ARG A 133 -9.60 8.22 -10.97
CA ARG A 133 -10.36 7.88 -12.17
C ARG A 133 -10.52 6.36 -12.36
N ALA A 134 -9.58 5.59 -11.85
CA ALA A 134 -9.56 4.14 -11.99
C ALA A 134 -10.11 3.46 -10.74
N GLU A 135 -10.73 2.31 -10.93
CA GLU A 135 -11.12 1.45 -9.81
C GLU A 135 -9.90 0.81 -9.14
N LEU A 136 -10.01 0.59 -7.85
CA LEU A 136 -9.09 -0.24 -7.09
C LEU A 136 -9.22 -1.68 -7.59
N LYS A 137 -8.12 -2.27 -8.06
CA LYS A 137 -8.08 -3.63 -8.60
C LYS A 137 -7.25 -4.54 -7.73
N GLU A 138 -7.56 -5.82 -7.77
CA GLU A 138 -6.91 -6.85 -6.96
C GLU A 138 -5.40 -6.92 -7.19
N ASP A 139 -4.97 -6.88 -8.45
CA ASP A 139 -3.56 -6.96 -8.84
C ASP A 139 -2.69 -5.78 -8.37
N GLY A 140 -3.31 -4.67 -7.96
CA GLY A 140 -2.63 -3.48 -7.43
C GLY A 140 -2.60 -3.37 -5.91
N LEU A 141 -3.35 -4.19 -5.17
CA LEU A 141 -3.56 -4.02 -3.72
C LEU A 141 -2.28 -4.13 -2.89
N ALA A 142 -1.36 -4.99 -3.29
CA ALA A 142 -0.10 -5.20 -2.57
C ALA A 142 0.88 -4.03 -2.74
N GLN A 143 0.72 -3.21 -3.77
CA GLN A 143 1.55 -2.06 -4.08
C GLN A 143 0.98 -0.74 -3.53
N ILE A 144 -0.17 -0.78 -2.86
CA ILE A 144 -0.82 0.40 -2.27
C ILE A 144 -0.85 0.22 -0.75
N ALA A 145 -0.42 1.24 -0.01
CA ALA A 145 -0.42 1.19 1.44
C ALA A 145 -1.12 2.41 2.06
N LEU A 146 -1.65 2.21 3.26
CA LEU A 146 -2.06 3.33 4.10
C LEU A 146 -0.81 4.09 4.56
N PRO A 147 -0.89 5.44 4.66
CA PRO A 147 0.24 6.25 5.09
C PRO A 147 0.73 5.78 6.47
N ALA A 148 2.04 5.70 6.63
CA ALA A 148 2.62 5.48 7.93
C ALA A 148 2.22 6.68 8.82
N VAL A 149 1.42 6.44 9.85
CA VAL A 149 1.19 7.45 10.88
C VAL A 149 2.55 7.63 11.56
N LYS A 150 3.18 8.79 11.36
CA LYS A 150 4.27 9.18 12.24
C LYS A 150 3.64 9.19 13.62
N SER A 151 4.03 8.26 14.49
CA SER A 151 3.75 8.42 15.91
C SER A 151 4.36 9.77 16.26
N SER A 152 3.52 10.83 16.21
CA SER A 152 3.87 12.06 16.89
C SER A 152 4.13 11.59 18.32
N GLY A 153 5.36 11.70 18.78
CA GLY A 153 5.86 11.13 20.03
C GLY A 153 5.02 11.51 21.25
N ALA A 154 3.76 11.11 21.21
CA ALA A 154 2.82 11.18 22.30
C ALA A 154 3.33 10.18 23.32
N ASN A 155 4.20 10.71 24.19
CA ASN A 155 4.49 10.12 25.49
C ASN A 155 4.67 8.59 25.46
N VAL A 156 5.75 8.14 24.84
CA VAL A 156 6.34 6.90 25.34
C VAL A 156 6.67 7.22 26.78
N PRO A 157 6.02 6.58 27.76
CA PRO A 157 6.39 6.82 29.14
C PRO A 157 7.86 6.52 29.28
N THR A 158 8.66 7.53 29.60
CA THR A 158 10.12 7.41 29.73
C THR A 158 10.51 6.71 31.03
N GLY A 159 9.51 6.21 31.77
CA GLY A 159 9.70 5.47 33.01
C GLY A 159 9.88 3.97 32.77
N THR A 160 10.59 3.33 33.68
CA THR A 160 10.66 1.85 33.73
C THR A 160 9.26 1.28 34.00
N LEU A 161 9.04 0.01 33.62
CA LEU A 161 7.78 -0.69 33.90
C LEU A 161 7.41 -0.62 35.41
N ALA A 162 8.42 -0.64 36.28
CA ALA A 162 8.22 -0.52 37.73
C ALA A 162 7.74 0.86 38.16
N GLU A 163 8.13 1.94 37.51
CA GLU A 163 7.66 3.30 37.77
C GLU A 163 6.23 3.51 37.26
N LEU A 164 5.91 2.97 36.08
CA LEU A 164 4.56 2.96 35.54
C LEU A 164 3.58 2.20 36.42
N MET A 165 3.97 1.01 36.90
CA MET A 165 3.13 0.20 37.81
C MET A 165 2.93 0.85 39.15
N ARG A 166 3.91 1.58 39.71
CA ARG A 166 3.76 2.34 40.96
C ARG A 166 2.76 3.48 40.82
N GLY A 167 2.77 4.21 39.71
CA GLY A 167 1.81 5.30 39.47
C GLY A 167 0.36 4.84 39.35
N ILE A 168 0.13 3.60 38.92
CA ILE A 168 -1.22 3.01 38.80
C ILE A 168 -1.68 2.39 40.12
N ALA A 169 -0.78 1.71 40.85
CA ALA A 169 -1.14 0.94 42.02
C ALA A 169 -1.24 1.80 43.31
N PHE A 170 -0.56 2.93 43.37
CA PHE A 170 -0.52 3.80 44.56
C PHE A 170 -0.62 5.28 44.13
N PRO A 171 -1.80 5.75 43.66
CA PRO A 171 -2.02 7.18 43.49
C PRO A 171 -2.00 7.85 44.87
N ASN A 172 -1.17 8.89 45.03
CA ASN A 172 -1.14 9.71 46.24
C ASN A 172 -2.45 10.48 46.41
#